data_2c868f79453d0f3fdcb019fa6379fa68
#
_entry.id   2c868f79453d0f3fdcb019fa6379fa68
#
_cell.length_a   1.000
_cell.length_b   1.000
_cell.length_c   1.000
_cell.angle_alpha   90.00
_cell.angle_beta   90.00
_cell.angle_gamma   90.00
#
_symmetry.space_group_name_H-M   'P 1'
#
loop_
_entity.id
_entity.type
_entity.pdbx_description
1 polymer ?
#
loop_
_entity_poly.entity_id
_entity_poly.type
_entity_poly.pdbx_seq_one_letter_code
_entity_poly.pdbx_strand_id
1 'polypeptide(L)'
;FQQALAAGRGSAERARFHFHEPNADGTPPNNWISLFGGPSWTQVEDGQYYLHLFDSSQPDLNWENPEVMSDYEVTLRFWLDLGVDGFRIDVAHGLVKENLLTNHPDPQGISDALRLDVSMDPEIRYALLPTVPYFDRQGVHEIYRKWRKLFDSYKDREVMAVAEAWVHPPVNATRYVRSDELHQVFN
;
A
#
# COMPACT_ATOMS: atom_id res chain seq x y z
N PHE A 1 -14.85 2.15 -5.14
CA PHE A 1 -14.88 0.68 -5.23
C PHE A 1 -16.22 0.17 -5.77
N GLN A 2 -17.37 0.65 -5.30
CA GLN A 2 -18.70 0.20 -5.79
C GLN A 2 -18.86 0.39 -7.31
N GLN A 3 -18.33 1.47 -7.86
CA GLN A 3 -18.32 1.68 -9.32
C GLN A 3 -17.47 0.59 -10.03
N ALA A 4 -16.36 0.20 -9.46
CA ALA A 4 -15.52 -0.87 -10.01
C ALA A 4 -16.23 -2.23 -9.99
N LEU A 5 -17.00 -2.53 -8.94
CA LEU A 5 -17.84 -3.73 -8.90
C LEU A 5 -18.91 -3.70 -9.98
N ALA A 6 -19.63 -2.58 -10.11
CA ALA A 6 -20.73 -2.42 -11.07
C ALA A 6 -20.25 -2.42 -12.54
N ALA A 7 -19.08 -1.83 -12.82
CA ALA A 7 -18.52 -1.77 -14.17
C ALA A 7 -18.00 -3.14 -14.67
N GLY A 8 -17.61 -4.03 -13.77
CA GLY A 8 -17.23 -5.40 -14.10
C GLY A 8 -15.81 -5.56 -14.68
N ARG A 9 -15.54 -6.79 -15.12
CA ARG A 9 -14.23 -7.22 -15.62
C ARG A 9 -13.70 -6.35 -16.75
N GLY A 10 -12.41 -6.01 -16.68
CA GLY A 10 -11.72 -5.28 -17.75
C GLY A 10 -12.07 -3.79 -17.84
N SER A 11 -12.89 -3.27 -16.93
CA SER A 11 -13.24 -1.84 -16.89
C SER A 11 -12.09 -0.98 -16.35
N ALA A 12 -12.08 0.29 -16.72
CA ALA A 12 -11.14 1.28 -16.20
C ALA A 12 -11.30 1.46 -14.68
N GLU A 13 -12.54 1.38 -14.19
CA GLU A 13 -12.85 1.47 -12.76
C GLU A 13 -12.20 0.33 -11.95
N ARG A 14 -12.23 -0.91 -12.51
CA ARG A 14 -11.53 -2.05 -11.88
C ARG A 14 -10.02 -1.95 -11.95
N ALA A 15 -9.47 -1.41 -13.03
CA ALA A 15 -8.03 -1.22 -13.18
C ALA A 15 -7.41 -0.31 -12.11
N ARG A 16 -8.23 0.44 -11.35
CA ARG A 16 -7.82 1.29 -10.22
C ARG A 16 -7.53 0.49 -8.95
N PHE A 17 -7.89 -0.78 -8.91
CA PHE A 17 -7.70 -1.71 -7.80
C PHE A 17 -6.98 -2.96 -8.29
N HIS A 18 -6.46 -3.77 -7.37
CA HIS A 18 -5.87 -5.06 -7.72
C HIS A 18 -6.99 -6.12 -7.82
N PHE A 19 -7.51 -6.32 -9.03
CA PHE A 19 -8.41 -7.42 -9.37
C PHE A 19 -7.70 -8.48 -10.19
N HIS A 20 -7.87 -9.76 -9.84
CA HIS A 20 -7.27 -10.88 -10.55
C HIS A 20 -8.22 -12.07 -10.70
N GLU A 21 -7.98 -12.86 -11.73
CA GLU A 21 -8.68 -14.14 -11.91
C GLU A 21 -8.26 -15.13 -10.83
N PRO A 22 -9.15 -16.07 -10.46
CA PRO A 22 -8.76 -17.21 -9.63
C PRO A 22 -7.69 -18.05 -10.32
N ASN A 23 -6.94 -18.81 -9.53
CA ASN A 23 -6.12 -19.91 -10.06
C ASN A 23 -7.00 -20.96 -10.77
N ALA A 24 -6.41 -21.86 -11.54
CA ALA A 24 -7.13 -22.90 -12.28
C ALA A 24 -8.00 -23.82 -11.42
N ASP A 25 -7.69 -23.96 -10.14
CA ASP A 25 -8.43 -24.73 -9.14
C ASP A 25 -9.49 -23.89 -8.38
N GLY A 26 -9.68 -22.62 -8.76
CA GLY A 26 -10.62 -21.71 -8.13
C GLY A 26 -10.10 -21.00 -6.87
N THR A 27 -8.87 -21.27 -6.44
CA THR A 27 -8.26 -20.60 -5.28
C THR A 27 -7.88 -19.15 -5.56
N PRO A 28 -7.67 -18.32 -4.50
CA PRO A 28 -7.18 -16.96 -4.65
C PRO A 28 -5.84 -16.87 -5.42
N PRO A 29 -5.51 -15.72 -6.03
CA PRO A 29 -4.29 -15.55 -6.83
C PRO A 29 -2.99 -15.92 -6.12
N ASN A 30 -2.94 -15.75 -4.79
CA ASN A 30 -1.83 -16.19 -3.96
C ASN A 30 -2.30 -16.49 -2.51
N ASN A 31 -1.36 -16.88 -1.66
CA ASN A 31 -1.60 -17.28 -0.28
C ASN A 31 -1.39 -16.15 0.76
N TRP A 32 -1.41 -14.88 0.36
CA TRP A 32 -1.18 -13.78 1.29
C TRP A 32 -2.28 -13.69 2.35
N ILE A 33 -1.89 -13.30 3.55
CA ILE A 33 -2.77 -13.16 4.72
C ILE A 33 -2.95 -11.68 5.02
N SER A 34 -4.21 -11.27 5.24
CA SER A 34 -4.54 -9.92 5.69
C SER A 34 -3.94 -9.64 7.08
N LEU A 35 -3.53 -8.40 7.32
CA LEU A 35 -3.05 -7.97 8.63
C LEU A 35 -4.13 -8.12 9.72
N PHE A 36 -5.41 -8.13 9.33
CA PHE A 36 -6.53 -8.36 10.26
C PHE A 36 -6.94 -9.84 10.35
N GLY A 37 -6.26 -10.73 9.61
CA GLY A 37 -6.47 -12.15 9.58
C GLY A 37 -7.31 -12.63 8.41
N GLY A 38 -7.21 -13.91 8.13
CA GLY A 38 -7.82 -14.52 6.96
C GLY A 38 -7.08 -14.18 5.66
N PRO A 39 -7.59 -14.67 4.51
CA PRO A 39 -7.01 -14.36 3.20
C PRO A 39 -7.02 -12.86 2.92
N SER A 40 -5.99 -12.37 2.21
CA SER A 40 -5.96 -10.98 1.73
C SER A 40 -6.71 -10.78 0.40
N TRP A 41 -7.36 -11.80 -0.10
CA TRP A 41 -8.15 -11.78 -1.31
C TRP A 41 -9.60 -12.17 -1.04
N THR A 42 -10.54 -11.35 -1.51
CA THR A 42 -11.97 -11.66 -1.42
C THR A 42 -12.55 -11.78 -2.83
N GLN A 43 -13.31 -12.87 -3.04
CA GLN A 43 -13.99 -13.13 -4.30
C GLN A 43 -15.24 -12.24 -4.45
N VAL A 44 -15.45 -11.71 -5.65
CA VAL A 44 -16.65 -10.97 -6.03
C VAL A 44 -17.60 -11.87 -6.85
N GLU A 45 -18.84 -11.40 -7.08
CA GLU A 45 -19.91 -12.18 -7.71
C GLU A 45 -19.55 -12.75 -9.09
N ASP A 46 -18.73 -12.04 -9.86
CA ASP A 46 -18.32 -12.51 -11.20
C ASP A 46 -17.12 -13.45 -11.18
N GLY A 47 -16.62 -13.81 -10.00
CA GLY A 47 -15.59 -14.80 -9.78
C GLY A 47 -14.18 -14.27 -9.69
N GLN A 48 -13.92 -12.98 -10.02
CA GLN A 48 -12.62 -12.37 -9.75
C GLN A 48 -12.37 -12.20 -8.26
N TYR A 49 -11.11 -12.02 -7.88
CA TYR A 49 -10.69 -11.64 -6.53
C TYR A 49 -10.14 -10.23 -6.52
N TYR A 50 -10.40 -9.47 -5.45
CA TYR A 50 -9.71 -8.21 -5.18
C TYR A 50 -8.83 -8.33 -3.94
N LEU A 51 -7.71 -7.61 -3.97
CA LEU A 51 -6.75 -7.55 -2.86
C LEU A 51 -7.21 -6.57 -1.78
N HIS A 52 -7.04 -6.97 -0.52
CA HIS A 52 -7.12 -6.12 0.66
C HIS A 52 -6.10 -6.58 1.71
N LEU A 53 -5.09 -5.80 1.98
CA LEU A 53 -4.09 -6.15 2.99
C LEU A 53 -4.60 -5.95 4.42
N PHE A 54 -5.70 -5.20 4.58
CA PHE A 54 -6.39 -4.94 5.83
C PHE A 54 -7.80 -5.52 5.79
N ASP A 55 -8.81 -4.78 6.20
CA ASP A 55 -10.19 -5.23 6.16
C ASP A 55 -10.71 -5.39 4.71
N SER A 56 -11.63 -6.34 4.50
CA SER A 56 -12.25 -6.53 3.18
C SER A 56 -13.04 -5.31 2.68
N SER A 57 -13.41 -4.40 3.57
CA SER A 57 -13.99 -3.10 3.21
C SER A 57 -12.96 -2.06 2.75
N GLN A 58 -11.67 -2.40 2.78
CA GLN A 58 -10.54 -1.54 2.43
C GLN A 58 -9.76 -2.11 1.22
N PRO A 59 -10.34 -2.11 0.01
CA PRO A 59 -9.69 -2.65 -1.18
C PRO A 59 -8.42 -1.87 -1.51
N ASP A 60 -7.35 -2.58 -1.83
CA ASP A 60 -6.05 -2.00 -2.18
C ASP A 60 -6.09 -1.34 -3.56
N LEU A 61 -5.61 -0.10 -3.62
CA LEU A 61 -5.48 0.65 -4.85
C LEU A 61 -4.27 0.18 -5.65
N ASN A 62 -4.43 0.15 -6.96
CA ASN A 62 -3.35 -0.10 -7.90
C ASN A 62 -2.57 1.20 -8.19
N TRP A 63 -1.49 1.45 -7.46
CA TRP A 63 -0.66 2.64 -7.62
C TRP A 63 0.17 2.67 -8.91
N GLU A 64 0.20 1.58 -9.67
CA GLU A 64 0.76 1.56 -11.03
C GLU A 64 -0.21 2.18 -12.05
N ASN A 65 -1.49 2.31 -11.71
CA ASN A 65 -2.47 3.00 -12.53
C ASN A 65 -2.30 4.53 -12.41
N PRO A 66 -2.01 5.24 -13.52
CA PRO A 66 -1.79 6.68 -13.49
C PRO A 66 -3.01 7.50 -13.04
N GLU A 67 -4.22 6.98 -13.23
CA GLU A 67 -5.44 7.64 -12.75
C GLU A 67 -5.52 7.66 -11.22
N VAL A 68 -5.08 6.59 -10.54
CA VAL A 68 -5.00 6.56 -9.08
C VAL A 68 -4.07 7.66 -8.57
N MET A 69 -2.89 7.79 -9.19
CA MET A 69 -1.95 8.85 -8.83
C MET A 69 -2.53 10.25 -9.05
N SER A 70 -3.19 10.47 -10.20
CA SER A 70 -3.82 11.74 -10.54
C SER A 70 -4.92 12.12 -9.55
N ASP A 71 -5.77 11.17 -9.17
CA ASP A 71 -6.85 11.40 -8.19
C ASP A 71 -6.32 11.77 -6.81
N TYR A 72 -5.22 11.13 -6.40
CA TYR A 72 -4.59 11.49 -5.13
C TYR A 72 -3.95 12.89 -5.18
N GLU A 73 -3.34 13.28 -6.29
CA GLU A 73 -2.86 14.66 -6.46
C GLU A 73 -4.00 15.68 -6.36
N VAL A 74 -5.15 15.39 -6.98
CA VAL A 74 -6.36 16.22 -6.86
C VAL A 74 -6.84 16.27 -5.40
N THR A 75 -6.86 15.14 -4.71
CA THR A 75 -7.28 15.05 -3.30
C THR A 75 -6.34 15.84 -2.39
N LEU A 76 -5.02 15.71 -2.57
CA LEU A 76 -4.04 16.45 -1.79
C LEU A 76 -4.19 17.96 -2.01
N ARG A 77 -4.33 18.42 -3.28
CA ARG A 77 -4.57 19.83 -3.59
C ARG A 77 -5.85 20.35 -2.96
N PHE A 78 -6.92 19.59 -3.04
CA PHE A 78 -8.21 19.99 -2.44
C PHE A 78 -8.05 20.35 -0.95
N TRP A 79 -7.37 19.51 -0.18
CA TRP A 79 -7.17 19.78 1.25
C TRP A 79 -6.18 20.93 1.50
N LEU A 80 -5.12 21.02 0.72
CA LEU A 80 -4.16 22.12 0.81
C LEU A 80 -4.84 23.45 0.48
N ASP A 81 -5.67 23.50 -0.54
CA ASP A 81 -6.40 24.72 -0.93
C ASP A 81 -7.44 25.14 0.10
N LEU A 82 -7.94 24.20 0.91
CA LEU A 82 -8.76 24.48 2.09
C LEU A 82 -7.96 24.95 3.32
N GLY A 83 -6.63 24.98 3.25
CA GLY A 83 -5.78 25.50 4.33
C GLY A 83 -5.17 24.44 5.23
N VAL A 84 -5.21 23.15 4.88
CA VAL A 84 -4.47 22.11 5.60
C VAL A 84 -2.97 22.29 5.36
N ASP A 85 -2.16 22.25 6.42
CA ASP A 85 -0.71 22.48 6.35
C ASP A 85 0.11 21.20 6.16
N GLY A 86 -0.53 20.05 6.07
CA GLY A 86 0.19 18.81 5.83
C GLY A 86 -0.62 17.55 6.05
N PHE A 87 0.07 16.39 5.92
CA PHE A 87 -0.57 15.07 5.96
C PHE A 87 0.25 14.08 6.79
N ARG A 88 -0.45 13.25 7.56
CA ARG A 88 0.06 11.96 7.99
C ARG A 88 -0.35 10.92 6.95
N ILE A 89 0.65 10.20 6.42
CA ILE A 89 0.43 9.15 5.44
C ILE A 89 0.45 7.81 6.17
N ASP A 90 -0.73 7.23 6.27
CA ASP A 90 -0.95 5.93 6.90
C ASP A 90 -0.33 4.82 6.05
N VAL A 91 0.31 3.84 6.69
CA VAL A 91 0.94 2.69 6.00
C VAL A 91 1.76 3.11 4.77
N ALA A 92 2.53 4.16 4.90
CA ALA A 92 3.27 4.79 3.79
C ALA A 92 4.18 3.84 3.01
N HIS A 93 4.62 2.75 3.62
CA HIS A 93 5.46 1.71 3.01
C HIS A 93 4.66 0.67 2.21
N GLY A 94 3.32 0.72 2.25
CA GLY A 94 2.43 -0.31 1.72
C GLY A 94 1.74 0.04 0.40
N LEU A 95 2.05 1.15 -0.27
CA LEU A 95 1.31 1.56 -1.47
C LEU A 95 1.61 0.66 -2.67
N VAL A 96 2.86 0.29 -2.90
CA VAL A 96 3.29 -0.50 -4.06
C VAL A 96 3.47 -1.96 -3.67
N LYS A 97 2.98 -2.86 -4.52
CA LYS A 97 3.08 -4.31 -4.37
C LYS A 97 3.97 -4.89 -5.46
N GLU A 98 4.71 -5.93 -5.13
CA GLU A 98 5.50 -6.72 -6.09
C GLU A 98 5.04 -8.18 -6.04
N ASN A 99 5.21 -8.89 -7.12
CA ASN A 99 4.93 -10.34 -7.20
C ASN A 99 3.50 -10.73 -6.79
N LEU A 100 2.50 -9.92 -7.17
CA LEU A 100 1.07 -10.10 -6.82
C LEU A 100 0.51 -11.49 -7.05
N LEU A 101 1.06 -12.27 -7.99
CA LEU A 101 0.59 -13.61 -8.33
C LEU A 101 1.48 -14.72 -7.74
N THR A 102 2.40 -14.38 -6.86
CA THR A 102 3.36 -15.34 -6.30
C THR A 102 3.03 -15.65 -4.83
N ASN A 103 2.96 -16.94 -4.51
CA ASN A 103 2.84 -17.39 -3.13
C ASN A 103 4.08 -17.01 -2.32
N HIS A 104 3.87 -16.56 -1.10
CA HIS A 104 4.96 -16.46 -0.14
C HIS A 104 5.23 -17.84 0.50
N PRO A 105 6.50 -18.24 0.72
CA PRO A 105 6.83 -19.53 1.31
C PRO A 105 6.36 -19.66 2.77
N ASP A 106 6.27 -18.55 3.49
CA ASP A 106 5.81 -18.51 4.89
C ASP A 106 4.82 -17.34 5.11
N PRO A 107 3.57 -17.44 4.63
CA PRO A 107 2.60 -16.37 4.77
C PRO A 107 2.14 -16.19 6.22
N GLN A 108 2.09 -17.27 7.02
CA GLN A 108 1.71 -17.19 8.43
C GLN A 108 2.81 -16.50 9.24
N GLY A 109 4.07 -16.86 9.04
CA GLY A 109 5.19 -16.19 9.70
C GLY A 109 5.24 -14.69 9.41
N ILE A 110 4.95 -14.26 8.16
CA ILE A 110 4.80 -12.84 7.84
C ILE A 110 3.66 -12.20 8.63
N SER A 111 2.47 -12.84 8.66
CA SER A 111 1.32 -12.32 9.39
C SER A 111 1.64 -12.13 10.87
N ASP A 112 2.28 -13.11 11.48
CA ASP A 112 2.66 -13.08 12.90
C ASP A 112 3.74 -12.00 13.15
N ALA A 113 4.72 -11.87 12.26
CA ALA A 113 5.75 -10.83 12.34
C ALA A 113 5.16 -9.42 12.26
N LEU A 114 4.22 -9.18 11.35
CA LEU A 114 3.58 -7.87 11.15
C LEU A 114 2.59 -7.51 12.26
N ARG A 115 1.97 -8.50 12.89
CA ARG A 115 1.08 -8.29 14.04
C ARG A 115 1.83 -8.11 15.36
N LEU A 116 3.14 -8.08 15.33
CA LEU A 116 3.98 -7.96 16.51
C LEU A 116 3.69 -9.07 17.53
N ASP A 117 3.51 -10.31 17.07
CA ASP A 117 3.36 -11.45 17.97
C ASP A 117 4.56 -11.52 18.92
N VAL A 118 4.30 -11.28 20.20
CA VAL A 118 5.33 -11.23 21.24
C VAL A 118 5.97 -12.59 21.51
N SER A 119 5.36 -13.67 21.06
CA SER A 119 5.92 -15.03 21.17
C SER A 119 6.95 -15.33 20.08
N MET A 120 6.96 -14.54 19.01
CA MET A 120 7.91 -14.73 17.90
C MET A 120 9.31 -14.23 18.29
N ASP A 121 10.32 -15.06 18.04
CA ASP A 121 11.73 -14.67 18.20
C ASP A 121 12.03 -13.42 17.36
N PRO A 122 12.61 -12.36 17.94
CA PRO A 122 12.95 -11.14 17.22
C PRO A 122 13.85 -11.36 16.01
N GLU A 123 14.79 -12.30 16.05
CA GLU A 123 15.69 -12.60 14.93
C GLU A 123 14.90 -13.19 13.74
N ILE A 124 13.94 -14.08 14.02
CA ILE A 124 13.06 -14.63 12.99
C ILE A 124 12.19 -13.52 12.39
N ARG A 125 11.59 -12.67 13.22
CA ARG A 125 10.81 -11.52 12.77
C ARG A 125 11.61 -10.63 11.83
N TYR A 126 12.82 -10.26 12.23
CA TYR A 126 13.69 -9.38 11.44
C TYR A 126 14.16 -10.02 10.14
N ALA A 127 14.25 -11.33 10.06
CA ALA A 127 14.54 -12.03 8.83
C ALA A 127 13.35 -12.06 7.85
N LEU A 128 12.13 -12.13 8.36
CA LEU A 128 10.90 -12.20 7.55
C LEU A 128 10.48 -10.85 6.98
N LEU A 129 10.55 -9.75 7.74
CA LEU A 129 10.04 -8.44 7.34
C LEU A 129 10.57 -7.95 5.98
N PRO A 130 11.86 -8.08 5.62
CA PRO A 130 12.35 -7.68 4.31
C PRO A 130 11.80 -8.51 3.14
N THR A 131 11.24 -9.70 3.41
CA THR A 131 10.70 -10.59 2.38
C THR A 131 9.26 -10.27 2.00
N VAL A 132 8.59 -9.38 2.75
CA VAL A 132 7.19 -8.97 2.51
C VAL A 132 7.05 -8.32 1.14
N PRO A 133 6.27 -8.90 0.20
CA PRO A 133 6.23 -8.42 -1.19
C PRO A 133 5.36 -7.16 -1.37
N TYR A 134 4.65 -6.72 -0.34
CA TYR A 134 3.74 -5.59 -0.38
C TYR A 134 4.14 -4.44 0.55
N PHE A 135 5.33 -4.50 1.18
CA PHE A 135 5.86 -3.42 2.01
C PHE A 135 7.28 -3.02 1.60
N ASP A 136 7.60 -1.73 1.75
CA ASP A 136 8.91 -1.12 1.49
C ASP A 136 9.45 -1.39 0.08
N ARG A 137 8.56 -1.41 -0.92
CA ARG A 137 8.94 -1.59 -2.32
C ARG A 137 9.44 -0.29 -2.93
N GLN A 138 10.41 -0.39 -3.83
CA GLN A 138 11.09 0.76 -4.43
C GLN A 138 10.13 1.78 -5.07
N GLY A 139 9.03 1.31 -5.65
CA GLY A 139 8.04 2.17 -6.32
C GLY A 139 7.37 3.22 -5.42
N VAL A 140 7.31 3.01 -4.08
CA VAL A 140 6.69 4.00 -3.18
C VAL A 140 7.45 5.33 -3.19
N HIS A 141 8.79 5.28 -3.37
CA HIS A 141 9.63 6.47 -3.38
C HIS A 141 9.36 7.38 -4.59
N GLU A 142 8.93 6.80 -5.73
CA GLU A 142 8.53 7.59 -6.90
C GLU A 142 7.24 8.37 -6.64
N ILE A 143 6.29 7.75 -5.91
CA ILE A 143 5.07 8.40 -5.48
C ILE A 143 5.40 9.61 -4.59
N TYR A 144 6.25 9.42 -3.59
CA TYR A 144 6.59 10.48 -2.64
C TYR A 144 7.38 11.62 -3.28
N ARG A 145 8.23 11.35 -4.27
CA ARG A 145 8.88 12.41 -5.06
C ARG A 145 7.88 13.26 -5.86
N LYS A 146 6.82 12.63 -6.39
CA LYS A 146 5.75 13.39 -7.06
C LYS A 146 4.97 14.24 -6.07
N TRP A 147 4.58 13.66 -4.93
CA TRP A 147 3.88 14.41 -3.89
C TRP A 147 4.73 15.52 -3.28
N ARG A 148 6.04 15.30 -3.10
CA ARG A 148 6.94 16.35 -2.65
C ARG A 148 6.96 17.55 -3.60
N LYS A 149 7.04 17.33 -4.90
CA LYS A 149 6.94 18.41 -5.89
C LYS A 149 5.62 19.16 -5.81
N LEU A 150 4.52 18.45 -5.53
CA LEU A 150 3.22 19.07 -5.30
C LEU A 150 3.26 19.93 -4.04
N PHE A 151 3.75 19.44 -2.92
CA PHE A 151 3.87 20.19 -1.67
C PHE A 151 4.76 21.43 -1.84
N ASP A 152 5.90 21.28 -2.46
CA ASP A 152 6.85 22.37 -2.75
C ASP A 152 6.29 23.42 -3.74
N SER A 153 5.17 23.15 -4.40
CA SER A 153 4.50 24.13 -5.29
C SER A 153 3.74 25.22 -4.53
N TYR A 154 3.38 24.99 -3.27
CA TYR A 154 2.75 25.96 -2.37
C TYR A 154 3.82 26.88 -1.78
N LYS A 155 4.02 28.08 -2.38
CA LYS A 155 5.12 28.99 -2.02
C LYS A 155 4.75 29.99 -0.91
N ASP A 156 3.50 30.10 -0.57
CA ASP A 156 2.95 31.01 0.43
C ASP A 156 3.00 30.44 1.85
N ARG A 157 3.28 29.15 1.99
CA ARG A 157 3.36 28.45 3.27
C ARG A 157 4.23 27.19 3.17
N GLU A 158 4.62 26.68 4.33
CA GLU A 158 5.27 25.38 4.45
C GLU A 158 4.21 24.28 4.52
N VAL A 159 4.35 23.25 3.67
CA VAL A 159 3.53 22.03 3.70
C VAL A 159 4.39 20.89 4.17
N MET A 160 3.94 20.15 5.17
CA MET A 160 4.68 19.02 5.73
C MET A 160 3.93 17.70 5.52
N ALA A 161 4.67 16.63 5.25
CA ALA A 161 4.12 15.28 5.24
C ALA A 161 4.97 14.33 6.07
N VAL A 162 4.32 13.51 6.90
CA VAL A 162 4.95 12.51 7.75
C VAL A 162 4.48 11.11 7.37
N ALA A 163 5.43 10.22 7.12
CA ALA A 163 5.16 8.81 6.83
C ALA A 163 5.03 7.99 8.11
N GLU A 164 4.00 7.17 8.22
CA GLU A 164 4.01 6.01 9.07
C GLU A 164 4.59 4.83 8.26
N ALA A 165 5.80 4.40 8.58
CA ALA A 165 6.50 3.41 7.78
C ALA A 165 7.22 2.37 8.65
N TRP A 166 6.58 1.22 8.83
CA TRP A 166 7.12 0.08 9.57
C TRP A 166 8.07 -0.70 8.66
N VAL A 167 9.32 -0.26 8.63
CA VAL A 167 10.33 -0.80 7.72
C VAL A 167 11.50 -1.41 8.49
N HIS A 168 12.07 -2.46 7.91
CA HIS A 168 13.23 -3.14 8.47
C HIS A 168 14.31 -3.36 7.39
N PRO A 169 15.61 -3.17 7.74
CA PRO A 169 16.11 -2.60 8.99
C PRO A 169 15.67 -1.13 9.19
N PRO A 170 15.63 -0.62 10.43
CA PRO A 170 15.11 0.74 10.70
C PRO A 170 15.80 1.85 9.92
N VAL A 171 17.04 1.66 9.47
CA VAL A 171 17.75 2.59 8.61
C VAL A 171 17.01 2.82 7.27
N ASN A 172 16.18 1.89 6.81
CA ASN A 172 15.36 2.07 5.59
C ASN A 172 14.36 3.23 5.73
N ALA A 173 13.95 3.58 6.96
CA ALA A 173 13.10 4.74 7.19
C ALA A 173 13.71 6.05 6.67
N THR A 174 15.04 6.16 6.66
CA THR A 174 15.73 7.34 6.12
C THR A 174 15.49 7.53 4.63
N ARG A 175 15.10 6.49 3.90
CA ARG A 175 14.78 6.57 2.48
C ARG A 175 13.53 7.39 2.21
N TYR A 176 12.59 7.44 3.16
CA TYR A 176 11.32 8.18 3.06
C TYR A 176 11.49 9.69 3.28
N VAL A 177 12.61 10.11 3.86
CA VAL A 177 12.89 11.51 4.22
C VAL A 177 14.09 12.09 3.45
N ARG A 178 14.36 11.59 2.26
CA ARG A 178 15.32 12.22 1.35
C ARG A 178 14.86 13.63 1.00
N SER A 179 15.77 14.47 0.60
CA SER A 179 15.50 15.89 0.30
C SER A 179 14.40 16.12 -0.74
N ASP A 180 14.13 15.13 -1.58
CA ASP A 180 13.11 15.12 -2.62
C ASP A 180 11.89 14.22 -2.30
N GLU A 181 11.78 13.71 -1.07
CA GLU A 181 10.68 12.85 -0.61
C GLU A 181 9.92 13.52 0.57
N LEU A 182 9.38 12.72 1.50
CA LEU A 182 8.59 13.26 2.62
C LEU A 182 9.47 14.00 3.64
N HIS A 183 8.86 14.69 4.59
CA HIS A 183 9.58 15.54 5.54
C HIS A 183 9.96 14.82 6.81
N GLN A 184 9.12 13.88 7.24
CA GLN A 184 9.34 13.09 8.46
C GLN A 184 8.88 11.64 8.25
N VAL A 185 9.36 10.77 9.09
CA VAL A 185 8.95 9.36 9.18
C VAL A 185 8.92 8.94 10.64
N PHE A 186 7.96 8.10 11.00
CA PHE A 186 7.94 7.37 12.26
C PHE A 186 7.60 5.90 12.02
N ASN A 187 8.00 5.06 12.98
CA ASN A 187 7.80 3.62 12.97
C ASN A 187 7.11 3.18 14.27
#